data_630a31b73be2c52c62df16cd8afb0d08
#
_entry.id   630a31b73be2c52c62df16cd8afb0d08
#
_cell.length_a   1.000
_cell.length_b   1.000
_cell.length_c   1.000
_cell.angle_alpha   90.00
_cell.angle_beta   90.00
_cell.angle_gamma   90.00
#
_symmetry.space_group_name_H-M   'P 1'
#
loop_
_entity.id
_entity.type
_entity.pdbx_description
1 polymer ?
#
loop_
_entity_poly.entity_id
_entity_poly.type
_entity_poly.pdbx_seq_one_letter_code
_entity_poly.pdbx_strand_id
1 'polypeptide(L)'
;RALGETPALACDLTAEEKAGLAAAIDELKDEHAHGGTPTAVRLPQPDGAPKPVEFSFFVPQQYGSAAILTRYPSYSEMLEDYYATKDRAERLRQKSRELYKAVHNMYDRAVRKQAARKEELSQSAKADTLRLYGELLQANLWAIHKGDRQVTVQNYYTGEDVTIRLDPRLGGNENAQKYFRDYKKKQTAHAMLQKLLVEGEAEIEYLRTVLYEVESAPGEMALNEIRAELKSQGYLKYYKQRDRKQKPADFLRYTSSDGFEILVGR
;
A
#
# COMPACT_ATOMS: atom_id res chain seq x y z
N ARG A 1 32.25 27.32 -6.39
CA ARG A 1 32.29 28.49 -7.29
C ARG A 1 33.71 28.93 -7.66
N ALA A 2 34.73 28.72 -6.78
CA ALA A 2 36.11 29.09 -7.09
C ALA A 2 36.69 28.36 -8.31
N LEU A 3 36.11 27.20 -8.71
CA LEU A 3 36.57 26.39 -9.83
C LEU A 3 35.55 26.28 -10.99
N GLY A 4 34.47 27.04 -10.96
CA GLY A 4 33.39 26.95 -11.95
C GLY A 4 32.45 25.75 -11.72
N GLU A 5 31.60 25.44 -12.74
CA GLU A 5 30.55 24.38 -12.64
C GLU A 5 31.07 22.99 -12.97
N THR A 6 32.22 22.86 -13.62
CA THR A 6 32.81 21.56 -14.03
C THR A 6 33.79 21.02 -12.97
N PRO A 7 33.65 19.76 -12.58
CA PRO A 7 34.63 19.12 -11.70
C PRO A 7 36.03 19.09 -12.37
N ALA A 8 37.02 19.65 -11.74
CA ALA A 8 38.41 19.61 -12.21
C ALA A 8 39.29 18.88 -11.20
N LEU A 9 40.28 18.13 -11.69
CA LEU A 9 41.30 17.53 -10.82
C LEU A 9 42.29 18.60 -10.35
N ALA A 10 42.78 18.48 -9.13
CA ALA A 10 43.73 19.47 -8.57
C ALA A 10 45.02 19.65 -9.39
N CYS A 11 45.40 18.62 -10.16
CA CYS A 11 46.55 18.69 -11.08
C CYS A 11 46.29 19.57 -12.31
N ASP A 12 45.01 19.69 -12.74
CA ASP A 12 44.62 20.36 -13.98
C ASP A 12 44.29 21.84 -13.77
N LEU A 13 44.35 22.32 -12.53
CA LEU A 13 44.07 23.70 -12.17
C LEU A 13 45.21 24.64 -12.61
N THR A 14 44.85 25.78 -13.18
CA THR A 14 45.74 26.87 -13.45
C THR A 14 46.34 27.51 -12.17
N ALA A 15 47.34 28.30 -12.27
CA ALA A 15 47.94 28.99 -11.11
C ALA A 15 46.93 29.97 -10.45
N GLU A 16 46.07 30.65 -11.23
CA GLU A 16 45.05 31.54 -10.73
C GLU A 16 43.94 30.77 -10.00
N GLU A 17 43.49 29.64 -10.56
CA GLU A 17 42.48 28.77 -9.91
C GLU A 17 43.00 28.18 -8.61
N LYS A 18 44.27 27.78 -8.56
CA LYS A 18 44.91 27.32 -7.30
C LYS A 18 44.97 28.42 -6.25
N ALA A 19 45.31 29.64 -6.65
CA ALA A 19 45.33 30.78 -5.74
C ALA A 19 43.91 31.12 -5.23
N GLY A 20 42.88 31.11 -6.11
CA GLY A 20 41.50 31.31 -5.74
C GLY A 20 40.96 30.22 -4.79
N LEU A 21 41.34 28.95 -5.02
CA LEU A 21 41.00 27.84 -4.14
C LEU A 21 41.64 27.97 -2.76
N ALA A 22 42.93 28.36 -2.72
CA ALA A 22 43.64 28.59 -1.46
C ALA A 22 43.01 29.72 -0.64
N ALA A 23 42.67 30.85 -1.30
CA ALA A 23 41.99 31.95 -0.65
C ALA A 23 40.61 31.54 -0.08
N ALA A 24 39.81 30.77 -0.84
CA ALA A 24 38.51 30.26 -0.38
C ALA A 24 38.68 29.29 0.81
N ILE A 25 39.74 28.47 0.83
CA ILE A 25 40.03 27.57 1.96
C ILE A 25 40.45 28.37 3.19
N ASP A 26 41.23 29.42 3.04
CA ASP A 26 41.66 30.24 4.14
C ASP A 26 40.51 31.08 4.72
N GLU A 27 39.58 31.57 3.90
CA GLU A 27 38.33 32.18 4.33
C GLU A 27 37.49 31.24 5.18
N LEU A 28 37.31 29.98 4.74
CA LEU A 28 36.57 28.96 5.49
C LEU A 28 37.25 28.60 6.82
N LYS A 29 38.59 28.55 6.85
CA LYS A 29 39.33 28.33 8.11
C LYS A 29 39.15 29.47 9.09
N ASP A 30 39.19 30.71 8.60
CA ASP A 30 38.98 31.90 9.41
C ASP A 30 37.56 31.95 9.97
N GLU A 31 36.55 31.69 9.14
CA GLU A 31 35.17 31.56 9.59
C GLU A 31 35.00 30.48 10.66
N HIS A 32 35.62 29.30 10.47
CA HIS A 32 35.65 28.23 11.47
C HIS A 32 36.30 28.65 12.77
N ALA A 33 37.44 29.36 12.71
CA ALA A 33 38.21 29.81 13.88
C ALA A 33 37.40 30.84 14.73
N HIS A 34 36.53 31.62 14.09
CA HIS A 34 35.65 32.58 14.74
C HIS A 34 34.26 32.00 15.14
N GLY A 35 34.14 30.67 15.15
CA GLY A 35 32.93 29.98 15.60
C GLY A 35 31.92 29.67 14.50
N GLY A 36 32.15 30.16 13.28
CA GLY A 36 31.28 29.89 12.12
C GLY A 36 29.87 30.47 12.20
N THR A 37 29.07 30.16 11.19
CA THR A 37 27.65 30.58 11.09
C THR A 37 26.78 29.33 11.02
N PRO A 38 26.14 28.87 12.12
CA PRO A 38 25.30 27.69 12.12
C PRO A 38 24.17 27.85 11.10
N THR A 39 24.20 27.08 10.04
CA THR A 39 23.25 27.21 8.92
C THR A 39 22.68 25.86 8.53
N ALA A 40 21.34 25.73 8.51
CA ALA A 40 20.67 24.57 7.93
C ALA A 40 20.14 24.88 6.54
N VAL A 41 20.29 23.91 5.65
CA VAL A 41 19.87 23.95 4.23
C VAL A 41 18.65 23.08 4.04
N ARG A 42 17.58 23.66 3.47
CA ARG A 42 16.40 22.94 3.07
C ARG A 42 16.11 23.18 1.60
N LEU A 43 15.62 22.15 0.90
CA LEU A 43 15.17 22.29 -0.47
C LEU A 43 13.63 22.26 -0.51
N PRO A 44 12.99 23.18 -1.26
CA PRO A 44 11.56 23.14 -1.45
C PRO A 44 11.13 21.84 -2.11
N GLN A 45 10.00 21.30 -1.70
CA GLN A 45 9.36 20.13 -2.34
C GLN A 45 8.04 20.57 -2.96
N PRO A 46 7.61 19.98 -4.10
CA PRO A 46 6.35 20.34 -4.76
C PRO A 46 5.13 20.16 -3.87
N ASP A 47 5.13 19.12 -3.05
CA ASP A 47 3.96 18.62 -2.32
C ASP A 47 4.14 18.58 -0.80
N GLY A 48 4.96 19.46 -0.22
CA GLY A 48 5.15 19.37 1.22
C GLY A 48 6.11 20.38 1.85
N ALA A 49 6.42 20.14 3.12
CA ALA A 49 7.39 20.93 3.87
C ALA A 49 8.80 20.81 3.25
N PRO A 50 9.61 21.89 3.28
CA PRO A 50 10.95 21.86 2.75
C PRO A 50 11.80 20.74 3.36
N LYS A 51 12.46 19.95 2.50
CA LYS A 51 13.29 18.81 2.92
C LYS A 51 14.61 19.28 3.48
N PRO A 52 14.98 18.92 4.73
CA PRO A 52 16.32 19.17 5.26
C PRO A 52 17.35 18.35 4.49
N VAL A 53 18.38 19.01 3.98
CA VAL A 53 19.42 18.39 3.14
C VAL A 53 20.74 18.32 3.87
N GLU A 54 21.17 19.44 4.43
CA GLU A 54 22.49 19.59 5.04
C GLU A 54 22.47 20.63 6.15
N PHE A 55 23.46 20.61 7.01
CA PHE A 55 23.80 21.69 7.92
C PHE A 55 25.31 21.98 7.83
N SER A 56 25.69 23.21 8.07
CA SER A 56 27.07 23.65 7.94
C SER A 56 27.42 24.74 8.96
N PHE A 57 28.72 24.93 9.18
CA PHE A 57 29.26 26.06 9.97
C PHE A 57 29.44 27.32 9.14
N PHE A 58 29.17 27.27 7.84
CA PHE A 58 29.21 28.41 6.92
C PHE A 58 27.94 28.42 6.07
N VAL A 59 27.70 29.50 5.33
CA VAL A 59 26.57 29.63 4.42
C VAL A 59 26.86 28.94 3.08
N PRO A 60 26.31 27.72 2.82
CA PRO A 60 26.60 27.00 1.58
C PRO A 60 25.99 27.71 0.37
N GLN A 61 26.78 27.89 -0.68
CA GLN A 61 26.33 28.51 -1.94
C GLN A 61 26.04 27.50 -3.05
N GLN A 62 26.37 26.23 -2.85
CA GLN A 62 26.28 25.16 -3.85
C GLN A 62 24.83 24.83 -4.27
N TYR A 63 23.85 25.15 -3.44
CA TYR A 63 22.43 24.86 -3.71
C TYR A 63 21.70 25.95 -4.50
N GLY A 64 22.39 27.04 -4.85
CA GLY A 64 21.82 28.14 -5.62
C GLY A 64 20.70 28.90 -4.90
N SER A 65 19.88 29.62 -5.66
CA SER A 65 18.77 30.43 -5.13
C SER A 65 17.53 29.64 -4.73
N ALA A 66 17.45 28.36 -5.11
CA ALA A 66 16.32 27.50 -4.75
C ALA A 66 16.38 27.00 -3.29
N ALA A 67 17.55 27.04 -2.66
CA ALA A 67 17.71 26.57 -1.30
C ALA A 67 17.21 27.58 -0.26
N ILE A 68 16.51 27.07 0.74
CA ILE A 68 16.10 27.83 1.93
C ILE A 68 17.21 27.65 2.96
N LEU A 69 17.94 28.75 3.21
CA LEU A 69 19.02 28.82 4.20
C LEU A 69 18.49 29.43 5.49
N THR A 70 18.56 28.68 6.58
CA THR A 70 18.17 29.17 7.91
C THR A 70 19.39 29.25 8.80
N ARG A 71 19.71 30.46 9.32
CA ARG A 71 20.78 30.68 10.29
C ARG A 71 20.24 30.55 11.71
N TYR A 72 21.07 30.04 12.61
CA TYR A 72 20.71 29.81 14.02
C TYR A 72 21.68 30.52 14.96
N PRO A 73 21.22 30.86 16.17
CA PRO A 73 22.07 31.49 17.18
C PRO A 73 23.15 30.53 17.72
N SER A 74 22.85 29.22 17.69
CA SER A 74 23.77 28.20 18.19
C SER A 74 23.70 26.92 17.34
N TYR A 75 24.77 26.12 17.39
CA TYR A 75 24.80 24.80 16.75
C TYR A 75 23.81 23.83 17.37
N SER A 76 23.58 23.91 18.68
CA SER A 76 22.62 23.05 19.37
C SER A 76 21.20 23.24 18.85
N GLU A 77 20.75 24.48 18.71
CA GLU A 77 19.42 24.81 18.16
C GLU A 77 19.32 24.39 16.69
N MET A 78 20.37 24.61 15.90
CA MET A 78 20.42 24.19 14.50
C MET A 78 20.28 22.68 14.37
N LEU A 79 21.04 21.91 15.14
CA LEU A 79 21.02 20.44 15.10
C LEU A 79 19.69 19.89 15.60
N GLU A 80 19.14 20.46 16.69
CA GLU A 80 17.83 20.07 17.21
C GLU A 80 16.73 20.24 16.15
N ASP A 81 16.65 21.43 15.54
CA ASP A 81 15.63 21.68 14.52
C ASP A 81 15.85 20.85 13.25
N TYR A 82 17.11 20.69 12.81
CA TYR A 82 17.44 19.87 11.65
C TYR A 82 17.03 18.40 11.84
N TYR A 83 17.43 17.79 12.95
CA TYR A 83 17.11 16.40 13.22
C TYR A 83 15.65 16.18 13.58
N ALA A 84 15.02 17.09 14.32
CA ALA A 84 13.58 17.00 14.59
C ALA A 84 12.74 17.08 13.32
N THR A 85 13.13 17.96 12.39
CA THR A 85 12.46 18.07 11.08
C THR A 85 12.69 16.82 10.22
N LYS A 86 13.91 16.32 10.18
CA LYS A 86 14.28 15.10 9.45
C LYS A 86 13.54 13.87 9.98
N ASP A 87 13.52 13.67 11.28
CA ASP A 87 12.82 12.57 11.94
C ASP A 87 11.31 12.62 11.69
N ARG A 88 10.71 13.82 11.76
CA ARG A 88 9.29 14.01 11.49
C ARG A 88 8.95 13.63 10.05
N ALA A 89 9.76 14.08 9.09
CA ALA A 89 9.58 13.74 7.68
C ALA A 89 9.75 12.23 7.43
N GLU A 90 10.73 11.60 8.07
CA GLU A 90 10.97 10.18 7.92
C GLU A 90 9.85 9.31 8.53
N ARG A 91 9.36 9.66 9.71
CA ARG A 91 8.19 9.01 10.35
C ARG A 91 6.94 9.12 9.50
N LEU A 92 6.68 10.30 8.93
CA LEU A 92 5.54 10.50 8.02
C LEU A 92 5.65 9.58 6.81
N ARG A 93 6.82 9.57 6.16
CA ARG A 93 7.09 8.71 5.00
C ARG A 93 6.93 7.22 5.31
N GLN A 94 7.42 6.78 6.47
CA GLN A 94 7.27 5.39 6.90
C GLN A 94 5.80 5.04 7.14
N LYS A 95 5.05 5.89 7.86
CA LYS A 95 3.61 5.69 8.13
C LYS A 95 2.78 5.65 6.85
N SER A 96 3.09 6.53 5.89
CA SER A 96 2.44 6.54 4.57
C SER A 96 2.72 5.24 3.82
N ARG A 97 3.98 4.79 3.76
CA ARG A 97 4.36 3.54 3.09
C ARG A 97 3.68 2.30 3.70
N GLU A 98 3.61 2.23 5.03
CA GLU A 98 2.94 1.11 5.72
C GLU A 98 1.45 1.07 5.41
N LEU A 99 0.80 2.24 5.46
CA LEU A 99 -0.63 2.34 5.16
C LEU A 99 -0.90 2.02 3.69
N TYR A 100 -0.13 2.59 2.77
CA TYR A 100 -0.21 2.30 1.34
C TYR A 100 -0.08 0.80 1.07
N LYS A 101 0.94 0.15 1.61
CA LYS A 101 1.15 -1.30 1.46
C LYS A 101 -0.02 -2.12 2.00
N ALA A 102 -0.60 -1.71 3.12
CA ALA A 102 -1.75 -2.38 3.69
C ALA A 102 -2.98 -2.27 2.78
N VAL A 103 -3.29 -1.06 2.30
CA VAL A 103 -4.43 -0.81 1.40
C VAL A 103 -4.22 -1.48 0.04
N HIS A 104 -3.02 -1.42 -0.52
CA HIS A 104 -2.68 -2.09 -1.79
C HIS A 104 -2.88 -3.61 -1.71
N ASN A 105 -2.49 -4.24 -0.61
CA ASN A 105 -2.76 -5.66 -0.40
C ASN A 105 -4.27 -5.99 -0.34
N MET A 106 -5.08 -5.07 0.19
CA MET A 106 -6.54 -5.23 0.22
C MET A 106 -7.12 -5.07 -1.18
N TYR A 107 -6.68 -4.07 -1.92
CA TYR A 107 -7.03 -3.84 -3.32
C TYR A 107 -6.73 -5.06 -4.19
N ASP A 108 -5.52 -5.61 -4.11
CA ASP A 108 -5.12 -6.80 -4.86
C ASP A 108 -5.98 -8.03 -4.52
N ARG A 109 -6.38 -8.17 -3.26
CA ARG A 109 -7.30 -9.25 -2.85
C ARG A 109 -8.68 -9.05 -3.42
N ALA A 110 -9.20 -7.82 -3.40
CA ALA A 110 -10.50 -7.49 -3.98
C ALA A 110 -10.53 -7.74 -5.48
N VAL A 111 -9.50 -7.33 -6.22
CA VAL A 111 -9.35 -7.57 -7.66
C VAL A 111 -9.30 -9.07 -7.98
N ARG A 112 -8.49 -9.85 -7.26
CA ARG A 112 -8.41 -11.31 -7.45
C ARG A 112 -9.74 -12.01 -7.17
N LYS A 113 -10.43 -11.60 -6.09
CA LYS A 113 -11.75 -12.11 -5.72
C LYS A 113 -12.78 -11.79 -6.81
N GLN A 114 -12.72 -10.59 -7.38
CA GLN A 114 -13.61 -10.15 -8.46
C GLN A 114 -13.37 -10.96 -9.75
N ALA A 115 -12.11 -11.21 -10.10
CA ALA A 115 -11.76 -12.05 -11.25
C ALA A 115 -12.28 -13.49 -11.10
N ALA A 116 -12.10 -14.08 -9.91
CA ALA A 116 -12.62 -15.42 -9.61
C ALA A 116 -14.14 -15.49 -9.72
N ARG A 117 -14.87 -14.47 -9.23
CA ARG A 117 -16.33 -14.39 -9.35
C ARG A 117 -16.80 -14.25 -10.80
N LYS A 118 -16.08 -13.46 -11.62
CA LYS A 118 -16.35 -13.33 -13.06
C LYS A 118 -16.20 -14.67 -13.79
N GLU A 119 -15.16 -15.42 -13.46
CA GLU A 119 -14.93 -16.75 -14.01
C GLU A 119 -16.03 -17.75 -13.57
N GLU A 120 -16.39 -17.75 -12.29
CA GLU A 120 -17.47 -18.58 -11.77
C GLU A 120 -18.82 -18.26 -12.41
N LEU A 121 -19.11 -16.96 -12.64
CA LEU A 121 -20.29 -16.51 -13.35
C LEU A 121 -20.32 -17.03 -14.79
N SER A 122 -19.20 -16.98 -15.50
CA SER A 122 -19.10 -17.51 -16.87
C SER A 122 -19.38 -19.02 -16.95
N GLN A 123 -18.90 -19.75 -15.93
CA GLN A 123 -19.17 -21.20 -15.84
C GLN A 123 -20.62 -21.51 -15.44
N SER A 124 -21.31 -20.59 -14.79
CA SER A 124 -22.72 -20.77 -14.41
C SER A 124 -23.70 -20.68 -15.61
N ALA A 125 -23.24 -20.09 -16.73
CA ALA A 125 -24.03 -20.05 -17.98
C ALA A 125 -24.38 -21.44 -18.53
N LYS A 126 -23.67 -22.49 -18.10
CA LYS A 126 -24.01 -23.90 -18.40
C LYS A 126 -25.23 -24.46 -17.61
N ALA A 127 -25.90 -23.61 -16.82
CA ALA A 127 -27.05 -24.05 -16.03
C ALA A 127 -28.21 -24.56 -16.92
N ASP A 128 -28.45 -23.90 -18.04
CA ASP A 128 -29.55 -24.27 -18.95
C ASP A 128 -29.39 -25.70 -19.51
N THR A 129 -28.16 -26.17 -19.70
CA THR A 129 -27.91 -27.56 -20.08
C THR A 129 -28.37 -28.56 -19.01
N LEU A 130 -28.23 -28.22 -17.72
CA LEU A 130 -28.72 -29.07 -16.63
C LEU A 130 -30.24 -29.15 -16.60
N ARG A 131 -30.91 -28.02 -16.88
CA ARG A 131 -32.35 -27.99 -17.03
C ARG A 131 -32.80 -28.89 -18.19
N LEU A 132 -32.20 -28.69 -19.35
CA LEU A 132 -32.48 -29.48 -20.53
C LEU A 132 -32.31 -30.99 -20.24
N TYR A 133 -31.20 -31.39 -19.58
CA TYR A 133 -31.00 -32.77 -19.20
C TYR A 133 -32.07 -33.33 -18.27
N GLY A 134 -32.51 -32.52 -17.30
CA GLY A 134 -33.63 -32.86 -16.41
C GLY A 134 -34.94 -33.09 -17.18
N GLU A 135 -35.26 -32.21 -18.14
CA GLU A 135 -36.45 -32.29 -18.98
C GLU A 135 -36.40 -33.54 -19.91
N LEU A 136 -35.25 -33.77 -20.56
CA LEU A 136 -35.05 -34.95 -21.45
C LEU A 136 -35.16 -36.26 -20.68
N LEU A 137 -34.57 -36.34 -19.46
CA LEU A 137 -34.69 -37.54 -18.63
C LEU A 137 -36.15 -37.77 -18.19
N GLN A 138 -36.88 -36.70 -17.82
CA GLN A 138 -38.26 -36.81 -17.39
C GLN A 138 -39.18 -37.27 -18.54
N ALA A 139 -38.92 -36.84 -19.77
CA ALA A 139 -39.68 -37.25 -20.94
C ALA A 139 -39.36 -38.72 -21.37
N ASN A 140 -38.21 -39.26 -21.02
CA ASN A 140 -37.73 -40.55 -21.42
C ASN A 140 -37.50 -41.54 -20.27
N LEU A 141 -38.27 -41.44 -19.18
CA LEU A 141 -38.13 -42.29 -18.00
C LEU A 141 -38.23 -43.81 -18.34
N TRP A 142 -38.97 -44.17 -19.36
CA TRP A 142 -39.15 -45.55 -19.83
C TRP A 142 -37.86 -46.15 -20.38
N ALA A 143 -36.92 -45.35 -20.86
CA ALA A 143 -35.64 -45.77 -21.40
C ALA A 143 -34.54 -45.91 -20.35
N ILE A 144 -34.78 -45.57 -19.08
CA ILE A 144 -33.80 -45.50 -18.02
C ILE A 144 -34.03 -46.58 -16.97
N HIS A 145 -33.03 -47.48 -16.82
CA HIS A 145 -33.07 -48.53 -15.81
C HIS A 145 -32.12 -48.23 -14.65
N LYS A 146 -32.45 -48.75 -13.49
CA LYS A 146 -31.56 -48.60 -12.32
C LYS A 146 -30.25 -49.40 -12.58
N GLY A 147 -29.14 -48.73 -12.45
CA GLY A 147 -27.81 -49.27 -12.76
C GLY A 147 -27.18 -48.65 -14.00
N ASP A 148 -27.95 -47.95 -14.83
CA ASP A 148 -27.45 -47.29 -16.02
C ASP A 148 -26.49 -46.13 -15.63
N ARG A 149 -25.39 -46.01 -16.36
CA ARG A 149 -24.39 -44.91 -16.15
C ARG A 149 -24.62 -43.76 -17.10
N GLN A 150 -25.32 -43.96 -18.19
CA GLN A 150 -25.64 -42.98 -19.21
C GLN A 150 -26.86 -43.43 -20.01
N VAL A 151 -27.57 -42.49 -20.60
CA VAL A 151 -28.64 -42.72 -21.55
C VAL A 151 -28.48 -41.77 -22.73
N THR A 152 -28.73 -42.24 -23.94
CA THR A 152 -28.78 -41.40 -25.13
C THR A 152 -30.25 -41.20 -25.51
N VAL A 153 -30.67 -39.95 -25.55
CA VAL A 153 -32.05 -39.56 -25.87
C VAL A 153 -32.07 -38.44 -26.90
N GLN A 154 -33.08 -38.41 -27.74
CA GLN A 154 -33.23 -37.34 -28.71
C GLN A 154 -33.66 -36.04 -28.04
N ASN A 155 -32.92 -34.97 -28.32
CA ASN A 155 -33.31 -33.62 -27.92
C ASN A 155 -34.45 -33.12 -28.83
N TYR A 156 -35.65 -33.06 -28.32
CA TYR A 156 -36.80 -32.65 -29.10
C TYR A 156 -36.83 -31.14 -29.50
N TYR A 157 -35.89 -30.36 -29.00
CA TYR A 157 -35.69 -28.96 -29.44
C TYR A 157 -34.81 -28.83 -30.65
N THR A 158 -33.75 -29.69 -30.78
CA THR A 158 -32.79 -29.61 -31.86
C THR A 158 -32.83 -30.78 -32.81
N GLY A 159 -33.50 -31.87 -32.44
CA GLY A 159 -33.54 -33.13 -33.21
C GLY A 159 -32.28 -33.99 -33.09
N GLU A 160 -31.25 -33.54 -32.37
CA GLU A 160 -29.97 -34.22 -32.18
C GLU A 160 -30.00 -35.21 -31.01
N ASP A 161 -29.21 -36.26 -31.08
CA ASP A 161 -29.04 -37.19 -29.97
C ASP A 161 -28.10 -36.63 -28.90
N VAL A 162 -28.53 -36.65 -27.65
CA VAL A 162 -27.78 -36.17 -26.49
C VAL A 162 -27.53 -37.34 -25.53
N THR A 163 -26.27 -37.54 -25.16
CA THR A 163 -25.88 -38.54 -24.15
C THR A 163 -25.80 -37.85 -22.77
N ILE A 164 -26.64 -38.30 -21.85
CA ILE A 164 -26.77 -37.75 -20.49
C ILE A 164 -26.17 -38.77 -19.50
N ARG A 165 -25.31 -38.32 -18.62
CA ARG A 165 -24.72 -39.13 -17.55
C ARG A 165 -25.73 -39.35 -16.43
N LEU A 166 -25.80 -40.56 -15.91
CA LEU A 166 -26.70 -40.97 -14.85
C LEU A 166 -25.89 -41.41 -13.60
N ASP A 167 -26.48 -41.25 -12.46
CA ASP A 167 -26.00 -41.89 -11.21
C ASP A 167 -26.63 -43.28 -11.14
N PRO A 168 -25.86 -44.39 -11.24
CA PRO A 168 -26.38 -45.76 -11.29
C PRO A 168 -27.08 -46.18 -9.99
N ARG A 169 -26.90 -45.43 -8.91
CA ARG A 169 -27.57 -45.71 -7.62
C ARG A 169 -29.01 -45.18 -7.59
N LEU A 170 -29.33 -44.26 -8.48
CA LEU A 170 -30.60 -43.56 -8.56
C LEU A 170 -31.47 -44.12 -9.69
N GLY A 171 -32.76 -44.08 -9.53
CA GLY A 171 -33.72 -44.34 -10.60
C GLY A 171 -33.83 -43.18 -11.61
N GLY A 172 -34.53 -43.39 -12.72
CA GLY A 172 -34.71 -42.36 -13.76
C GLY A 172 -35.26 -41.07 -13.24
N ASN A 173 -36.32 -41.11 -12.45
CA ASN A 173 -36.95 -39.92 -11.85
C ASN A 173 -36.01 -39.20 -10.84
N GLU A 174 -35.28 -39.97 -10.05
CA GLU A 174 -34.34 -39.40 -9.06
C GLU A 174 -33.14 -38.71 -9.76
N ASN A 175 -32.69 -39.26 -10.87
CA ASN A 175 -31.67 -38.64 -11.74
C ASN A 175 -32.18 -37.32 -12.34
N ALA A 176 -33.39 -37.29 -12.89
CA ALA A 176 -34.02 -36.07 -13.39
C ALA A 176 -34.15 -34.98 -12.27
N GLN A 177 -34.60 -35.38 -11.08
CA GLN A 177 -34.68 -34.46 -9.93
C GLN A 177 -33.32 -33.97 -9.46
N LYS A 178 -32.27 -34.77 -9.56
CA LYS A 178 -30.89 -34.38 -9.27
C LYS A 178 -30.44 -33.24 -10.21
N TYR A 179 -30.69 -33.40 -11.53
CA TYR A 179 -30.39 -32.35 -12.52
C TYR A 179 -31.16 -31.06 -12.27
N PHE A 180 -32.45 -31.11 -11.91
CA PHE A 180 -33.24 -29.94 -11.55
C PHE A 180 -32.75 -29.26 -10.25
N ARG A 181 -32.32 -30.03 -9.25
CA ARG A 181 -31.70 -29.46 -8.02
C ARG A 181 -30.39 -28.76 -8.33
N ASP A 182 -29.57 -29.34 -9.19
CA ASP A 182 -28.28 -28.75 -9.59
C ASP A 182 -28.51 -27.49 -10.44
N TYR A 183 -29.53 -27.47 -11.30
CA TYR A 183 -29.96 -26.28 -12.01
C TYR A 183 -30.39 -25.17 -11.04
N LYS A 184 -31.26 -25.44 -10.07
CA LYS A 184 -31.69 -24.44 -9.07
C LYS A 184 -30.52 -23.89 -8.27
N LYS A 185 -29.59 -24.75 -7.84
CA LYS A 185 -28.38 -24.29 -7.15
C LYS A 185 -27.56 -23.32 -7.98
N LYS A 186 -27.34 -23.65 -9.27
CA LYS A 186 -26.58 -22.80 -10.20
C LYS A 186 -27.33 -21.49 -10.48
N GLN A 187 -28.63 -21.51 -10.62
CA GLN A 187 -29.45 -20.30 -10.81
C GLN A 187 -29.36 -19.35 -9.59
N THR A 188 -29.48 -19.90 -8.37
CA THR A 188 -29.31 -19.12 -7.15
C THR A 188 -27.89 -18.56 -7.01
N ALA A 189 -26.88 -19.38 -7.33
CA ALA A 189 -25.48 -18.95 -7.31
C ALA A 189 -25.24 -17.84 -8.34
N HIS A 190 -25.79 -17.94 -9.55
CA HIS A 190 -25.68 -16.91 -10.59
C HIS A 190 -26.25 -15.55 -10.11
N ALA A 191 -27.46 -15.53 -9.54
CA ALA A 191 -28.06 -14.31 -9.03
C ALA A 191 -27.23 -13.70 -7.87
N MET A 192 -26.70 -14.55 -6.98
CA MET A 192 -25.83 -14.10 -5.90
C MET A 192 -24.50 -13.56 -6.41
N LEU A 193 -23.88 -14.22 -7.39
CA LEU A 193 -22.64 -13.77 -8.02
C LEU A 193 -22.80 -12.41 -8.71
N GLN A 194 -23.92 -12.17 -9.41
CA GLN A 194 -24.20 -10.87 -10.01
C GLN A 194 -24.22 -9.76 -8.96
N LYS A 195 -24.90 -9.98 -7.83
CA LYS A 195 -24.91 -9.03 -6.72
C LYS A 195 -23.51 -8.79 -6.16
N LEU A 196 -22.77 -9.88 -5.89
CA LEU A 196 -21.41 -9.79 -5.36
C LEU A 196 -20.40 -9.15 -6.32
N LEU A 197 -20.66 -9.19 -7.63
CA LEU A 197 -19.84 -8.50 -8.62
C LEU A 197 -20.04 -6.99 -8.55
N VAL A 198 -21.27 -6.52 -8.38
CA VAL A 198 -21.57 -5.08 -8.22
C VAL A 198 -20.94 -4.56 -6.92
N GLU A 199 -21.12 -5.27 -5.81
CA GLU A 199 -20.52 -4.91 -4.52
C GLU A 199 -18.98 -4.91 -4.59
N GLY A 200 -18.41 -5.90 -5.28
CA GLY A 200 -16.95 -6.00 -5.44
C GLY A 200 -16.34 -4.91 -6.32
N GLU A 201 -17.06 -4.43 -7.33
CA GLU A 201 -16.62 -3.29 -8.16
C GLU A 201 -16.58 -2.00 -7.31
N ALA A 202 -17.62 -1.77 -6.49
CA ALA A 202 -17.67 -0.64 -5.58
C ALA A 202 -16.53 -0.70 -4.52
N GLU A 203 -16.23 -1.91 -3.99
CA GLU A 203 -15.11 -2.13 -3.07
C GLU A 203 -13.76 -1.79 -3.71
N ILE A 204 -13.53 -2.22 -4.95
CA ILE A 204 -12.30 -1.94 -5.70
C ILE A 204 -12.14 -0.45 -5.95
N GLU A 205 -13.19 0.24 -6.35
CA GLU A 205 -13.15 1.69 -6.61
C GLU A 205 -12.89 2.48 -5.33
N TYR A 206 -13.54 2.12 -4.24
CA TYR A 206 -13.26 2.71 -2.92
C TYR A 206 -11.79 2.55 -2.52
N LEU A 207 -11.24 1.33 -2.60
CA LEU A 207 -9.83 1.09 -2.24
C LEU A 207 -8.85 1.82 -3.15
N ARG A 208 -9.20 2.03 -4.43
CA ARG A 208 -8.42 2.86 -5.37
C ARG A 208 -8.38 4.31 -4.94
N THR A 209 -9.53 4.87 -4.55
CA THR A 209 -9.62 6.24 -4.02
C THR A 209 -8.76 6.39 -2.77
N VAL A 210 -8.86 5.45 -1.84
CA VAL A 210 -8.05 5.47 -0.62
C VAL A 210 -6.54 5.39 -0.92
N LEU A 211 -6.12 4.60 -1.91
CA LEU A 211 -4.71 4.55 -2.33
C LEU A 211 -4.23 5.93 -2.79
N TYR A 212 -5.02 6.61 -3.61
CA TYR A 212 -4.72 7.96 -4.07
C TYR A 212 -4.65 8.96 -2.89
N GLU A 213 -5.58 8.89 -1.95
CA GLU A 213 -5.59 9.75 -0.75
C GLU A 213 -4.37 9.53 0.13
N VAL A 214 -3.92 8.28 0.30
CA VAL A 214 -2.69 7.97 1.05
C VAL A 214 -1.45 8.52 0.37
N GLU A 215 -1.37 8.48 -0.96
CA GLU A 215 -0.26 9.05 -1.73
C GLU A 215 -0.22 10.57 -1.67
N SER A 216 -1.39 11.22 -1.73
CA SER A 216 -1.53 12.67 -1.73
C SER A 216 -1.67 13.29 -0.33
N ALA A 217 -1.62 12.48 0.74
CA ALA A 217 -1.82 12.95 2.11
C ALA A 217 -0.79 14.02 2.53
N PRO A 218 -1.23 15.25 2.87
CA PRO A 218 -0.32 16.37 3.15
C PRO A 218 0.42 16.23 4.49
N GLY A 219 0.01 15.30 5.36
CA GLY A 219 0.61 15.15 6.67
C GLY A 219 0.04 14.02 7.51
N GLU A 220 0.55 13.92 8.74
CA GLU A 220 0.21 12.82 9.66
C GLU A 220 -1.27 12.82 10.06
N MET A 221 -1.91 13.98 10.17
CA MET A 221 -3.33 14.08 10.51
C MET A 221 -4.20 13.41 9.45
N ALA A 222 -3.98 13.73 8.18
CA ALA A 222 -4.71 13.11 7.07
C ALA A 222 -4.52 11.58 7.03
N LEU A 223 -3.31 11.07 7.24
CA LEU A 223 -3.07 9.63 7.33
C LEU A 223 -3.79 8.97 8.51
N ASN A 224 -3.92 9.67 9.64
CA ASN A 224 -4.65 9.17 10.79
C ASN A 224 -6.17 9.15 10.54
N GLU A 225 -6.71 10.12 9.83
CA GLU A 225 -8.12 10.18 9.40
C GLU A 225 -8.44 9.01 8.47
N ILE A 226 -7.63 8.79 7.42
CA ILE A 226 -7.77 7.64 6.52
C ILE A 226 -7.70 6.32 7.30
N ARG A 227 -6.77 6.19 8.27
CA ARG A 227 -6.72 5.01 9.13
C ARG A 227 -7.96 4.81 9.97
N ALA A 228 -8.51 5.89 10.53
CA ALA A 228 -9.72 5.84 11.33
C ALA A 228 -10.92 5.39 10.48
N GLU A 229 -11.02 5.91 9.27
CA GLU A 229 -12.05 5.50 8.30
C GLU A 229 -11.94 4.02 7.94
N LEU A 230 -10.76 3.56 7.53
CA LEU A 230 -10.52 2.14 7.21
C LEU A 230 -10.81 1.21 8.41
N LYS A 231 -10.59 1.68 9.64
CA LYS A 231 -10.96 0.93 10.86
C LYS A 231 -12.48 0.90 11.04
N SER A 232 -13.17 2.02 10.85
CA SER A 232 -14.62 2.09 10.99
C SER A 232 -15.35 1.20 9.99
N GLN A 233 -14.80 1.09 8.79
CA GLN A 233 -15.32 0.23 7.73
C GLN A 233 -14.86 -1.25 7.84
N GLY A 234 -14.04 -1.59 8.83
CA GLY A 234 -13.62 -2.96 9.11
C GLY A 234 -12.47 -3.49 8.25
N TYR A 235 -11.86 -2.66 7.42
CA TYR A 235 -10.70 -3.03 6.61
C TYR A 235 -9.44 -3.23 7.46
N LEU A 236 -9.23 -2.37 8.45
CA LEU A 236 -8.14 -2.53 9.42
C LEU A 236 -8.70 -3.12 10.71
N LYS A 237 -8.13 -4.24 11.14
CA LYS A 237 -8.47 -4.80 12.45
C LYS A 237 -8.19 -3.74 13.52
N TYR A 238 -9.13 -3.59 14.45
CA TYR A 238 -8.84 -2.95 15.71
C TYR A 238 -7.69 -3.73 16.37
N TYR A 239 -6.46 -3.33 16.09
CA TYR A 239 -5.44 -3.55 17.08
C TYR A 239 -5.91 -2.70 18.26
N LYS A 240 -6.45 -3.35 19.28
CA LYS A 240 -6.36 -2.76 20.61
C LYS A 240 -4.88 -2.40 20.71
N GLN A 241 -4.59 -1.13 20.52
CA GLN A 241 -3.37 -0.58 21.04
C GLN A 241 -3.48 -1.00 22.50
N ARG A 242 -2.82 -2.11 22.85
CA ARG A 242 -2.51 -2.32 24.26
C ARG A 242 -1.83 -0.99 24.55
N ASP A 243 -2.54 -0.16 25.30
CA ASP A 243 -1.89 0.85 26.08
C ASP A 243 -0.81 0.07 26.84
N ARG A 244 0.32 -0.09 26.19
CA ARG A 244 1.54 -0.28 26.92
C ARG A 244 1.58 1.02 27.69
N LYS A 245 1.00 0.97 28.90
CA LYS A 245 1.39 1.91 29.94
C LYS A 245 2.89 1.96 29.77
N GLN A 246 3.39 3.03 29.15
CA GLN A 246 4.82 3.28 29.12
C GLN A 246 5.18 3.19 30.58
N LYS A 247 5.76 2.06 30.98
CA LYS A 247 6.41 2.00 32.27
C LYS A 247 7.33 3.21 32.21
N PRO A 248 7.19 4.17 33.15
CA PRO A 248 8.08 5.30 33.17
C PRO A 248 9.48 4.73 33.03
N ALA A 249 10.24 5.25 32.05
CA ALA A 249 11.57 4.75 31.78
C ALA A 249 12.32 4.82 33.11
N ASP A 250 12.70 3.66 33.61
CA ASP A 250 13.36 3.54 34.90
C ASP A 250 14.83 3.90 34.64
N PHE A 251 15.12 5.22 34.70
CA PHE A 251 16.49 5.70 34.55
C PHE A 251 17.21 5.50 35.88
N LEU A 252 18.43 5.06 35.80
CA LEU A 252 19.35 5.16 36.93
C LEU A 252 19.74 6.62 37.08
N ARG A 253 19.54 7.18 38.27
CA ARG A 253 19.89 8.57 38.61
C ARG A 253 21.20 8.58 39.38
N TYR A 254 22.14 9.36 38.89
CA TYR A 254 23.41 9.62 39.54
C TYR A 254 23.60 11.14 39.68
N THR A 255 24.40 11.52 40.63
CA THR A 255 24.82 12.92 40.77
C THR A 255 26.32 12.98 40.57
N SER A 256 26.82 13.88 39.71
CA SER A 256 28.24 14.09 39.53
C SER A 256 28.85 14.79 40.76
N SER A 257 30.16 14.80 40.88
CA SER A 257 30.90 15.53 41.89
C SER A 257 30.59 17.03 41.89
N ASP A 258 30.16 17.57 40.74
CA ASP A 258 29.84 18.98 40.52
C ASP A 258 28.36 19.28 40.71
N GLY A 259 27.57 18.30 41.18
CA GLY A 259 26.14 18.42 41.48
C GLY A 259 25.18 18.29 40.30
N PHE A 260 25.64 17.89 39.13
CA PHE A 260 24.78 17.65 37.98
C PHE A 260 24.05 16.31 38.08
N GLU A 261 22.76 16.27 37.73
CA GLU A 261 22.00 15.03 37.63
C GLU A 261 22.32 14.30 36.34
N ILE A 262 22.73 13.04 36.46
CA ILE A 262 23.03 12.15 35.34
C ILE A 262 21.93 11.07 35.26
N LEU A 263 21.20 11.04 34.15
CA LEU A 263 20.17 10.03 33.88
C LEU A 263 20.73 9.00 32.90
N VAL A 264 20.78 7.74 33.32
CA VAL A 264 21.27 6.64 32.49
C VAL A 264 20.09 5.74 32.14
N GLY A 265 19.75 5.69 30.84
CA GLY A 265 18.76 4.76 30.31
C GLY A 265 19.27 3.32 30.31
N ARG A 266 18.39 2.34 30.51
CA ARG A 266 18.69 0.92 30.31
C ARG A 266 18.52 0.49 28.86
#